data_93f34f7f55330247044dfae57d501336
#
_entry.id   93f34f7f55330247044dfae57d501336
#
_cell.length_a   1.000
_cell.length_b   1.000
_cell.length_c   1.000
_cell.angle_alpha   90.00
_cell.angle_beta   90.00
_cell.angle_gamma   90.00
#
_symmetry.space_group_name_H-M   'P 1'
#
loop_
_entity.id
_entity.type
_entity.pdbx_description
1 polymer ?
#
loop_
_entity_poly.entity_id
_entity_poly.type
_entity_poly.pdbx_seq_one_letter_code
_entity_poly.pdbx_strand_id
1 'polypeptide(L)'
;DSYCYVRISAAGNPNTPVGTLVELAKDSYCYVRISAAGNPNTPVGTLVELAKDSYCYVRISAAGNPNTPVGTLVELAKDSYCYVRISAAGNPNTPVDTLVELAKDSYCYVRRSAAGNPNTPVGTLVELAKDSDCDVRISAAGNPNTPGYKPIEDEFIVSETYVAIKGTNHIWYKHNYPNVDPFYTCGCFCGSRKMLLSRIYSIDQSEDPAIRMRILMALDKKFKEVFGR
;
A
#
# COMPACT_ATOMS: atom_id res chain seq x y z
N ASP A 1 16.93 -21.51 -23.08
CA ASP A 1 18.21 -21.48 -22.36
C ASP A 1 18.15 -22.40 -21.14
N SER A 2 19.25 -23.12 -20.87
CA SER A 2 19.34 -24.01 -19.71
C SER A 2 19.47 -23.25 -18.38
N TYR A 3 19.97 -22.02 -18.40
CA TYR A 3 20.16 -21.19 -17.21
C TYR A 3 18.86 -20.51 -16.78
N CYS A 4 18.38 -20.85 -15.58
CA CYS A 4 17.14 -20.30 -15.04
C CYS A 4 17.15 -18.75 -14.91
N TYR A 5 18.30 -18.15 -14.59
CA TYR A 5 18.43 -16.70 -14.47
C TYR A 5 18.18 -15.95 -15.78
N VAL A 6 18.60 -16.51 -16.91
CA VAL A 6 18.30 -15.95 -18.23
C VAL A 6 16.80 -15.99 -18.51
N ARG A 7 16.15 -17.11 -18.19
CA ARG A 7 14.70 -17.26 -18.36
C ARG A 7 13.90 -16.34 -17.40
N ILE A 8 14.37 -16.16 -16.16
CA ILE A 8 13.79 -15.19 -15.19
C ILE A 8 13.86 -13.77 -15.78
N SER A 9 15.04 -13.36 -16.25
CA SER A 9 15.24 -12.03 -16.85
C SER A 9 14.38 -11.83 -18.10
N ALA A 10 14.29 -12.85 -18.95
CA ALA A 10 13.41 -12.82 -20.11
C ALA A 10 11.94 -12.68 -19.70
N ALA A 11 11.47 -13.45 -18.72
CA ALA A 11 10.10 -13.40 -18.24
C ALA A 11 9.74 -12.02 -17.64
N GLY A 12 10.67 -11.39 -16.94
CA GLY A 12 10.47 -10.06 -16.32
C GLY A 12 10.65 -8.88 -17.28
N ASN A 13 11.17 -9.08 -18.48
CA ASN A 13 11.37 -7.99 -19.42
C ASN A 13 10.05 -7.54 -20.05
N PRO A 14 9.66 -6.25 -19.95
CA PRO A 14 8.40 -5.76 -20.54
C PRO A 14 8.36 -5.85 -22.07
N ASN A 15 9.50 -5.99 -22.74
CA ASN A 15 9.57 -6.15 -24.19
C ASN A 15 9.50 -7.62 -24.65
N THR A 16 9.32 -8.57 -23.74
CA THR A 16 9.22 -9.99 -24.10
C THR A 16 7.94 -10.25 -24.91
N PRO A 17 8.08 -10.91 -26.08
CA PRO A 17 6.92 -11.23 -26.90
C PRO A 17 5.90 -12.09 -26.15
N VAL A 18 4.61 -11.82 -26.39
CA VAL A 18 3.49 -12.50 -25.73
C VAL A 18 3.59 -14.03 -25.81
N GLY A 19 3.92 -14.58 -26.98
CA GLY A 19 4.09 -16.02 -27.15
C GLY A 19 5.19 -16.60 -26.25
N THR A 20 6.31 -15.87 -26.09
CA THR A 20 7.39 -16.26 -25.18
C THR A 20 6.94 -16.21 -23.72
N LEU A 21 6.14 -15.21 -23.31
CA LEU A 21 5.57 -15.14 -21.95
C LEU A 21 4.67 -16.34 -21.65
N VAL A 22 3.85 -16.77 -22.61
CA VAL A 22 3.01 -17.97 -22.48
C VAL A 22 3.85 -19.24 -22.24
N GLU A 23 4.99 -19.38 -22.91
CA GLU A 23 5.90 -20.51 -22.68
C GLU A 23 6.63 -20.40 -21.33
N LEU A 24 7.12 -19.21 -20.97
CA LEU A 24 7.80 -18.98 -19.70
C LEU A 24 6.87 -19.15 -18.48
N ALA A 25 5.57 -18.91 -18.66
CA ALA A 25 4.56 -19.17 -17.66
C ALA A 25 4.37 -20.65 -17.30
N LYS A 26 4.87 -21.56 -18.15
CA LYS A 26 4.85 -23.03 -17.96
C LYS A 26 6.20 -23.59 -17.50
N ASP A 27 7.18 -22.73 -17.25
CA ASP A 27 8.53 -23.16 -16.86
C ASP A 27 8.50 -24.03 -15.60
N SER A 28 9.34 -25.05 -15.56
CA SER A 28 9.48 -25.91 -14.38
C SER A 28 9.94 -25.16 -13.14
N TYR A 29 10.71 -24.08 -13.31
CA TYR A 29 11.26 -23.29 -12.23
C TYR A 29 10.29 -22.16 -11.82
N CYS A 30 9.84 -22.19 -10.57
CA CYS A 30 8.80 -21.29 -10.08
C CYS A 30 9.17 -19.80 -10.21
N TYR A 31 10.44 -19.42 -10.07
CA TYR A 31 10.85 -18.02 -10.21
C TYR A 31 10.70 -17.48 -11.63
N VAL A 32 10.79 -18.32 -12.64
CA VAL A 32 10.46 -17.94 -14.04
C VAL A 32 8.96 -17.66 -14.14
N ARG A 33 8.13 -18.56 -13.58
CA ARG A 33 6.67 -18.37 -13.57
C ARG A 33 6.25 -17.14 -12.76
N ILE A 34 6.91 -16.83 -11.62
CA ILE A 34 6.71 -15.60 -10.83
C ILE A 34 6.95 -14.38 -11.70
N SER A 35 8.07 -14.33 -12.43
CA SER A 35 8.41 -13.21 -13.30
C SER A 35 7.43 -13.07 -14.46
N ALA A 36 7.01 -14.20 -15.06
CA ALA A 36 5.97 -14.19 -16.09
C ALA A 36 4.62 -13.68 -15.54
N ALA A 37 4.21 -14.12 -14.33
CA ALA A 37 2.98 -13.65 -13.68
C ALA A 37 2.99 -12.14 -13.41
N GLY A 38 4.13 -11.59 -13.03
CA GLY A 38 4.31 -10.16 -12.75
C GLY A 38 4.49 -9.29 -14.00
N ASN A 39 4.71 -9.87 -15.17
CA ASN A 39 4.93 -9.10 -16.38
C ASN A 39 3.63 -8.43 -16.85
N PRO A 40 3.63 -7.10 -17.11
CA PRO A 40 2.43 -6.37 -17.52
C PRO A 40 1.87 -6.81 -18.88
N ASN A 41 2.67 -7.47 -19.72
CA ASN A 41 2.25 -7.95 -21.03
C ASN A 41 1.79 -9.42 -21.03
N THR A 42 1.69 -10.04 -19.85
CA THR A 42 1.22 -11.43 -19.75
C THR A 42 -0.27 -11.50 -20.11
N PRO A 43 -0.64 -12.38 -21.06
CA PRO A 43 -2.03 -12.49 -21.51
C PRO A 43 -2.97 -12.90 -20.37
N VAL A 44 -4.19 -12.39 -20.46
CA VAL A 44 -5.27 -12.66 -19.48
C VAL A 44 -5.47 -14.16 -19.25
N GLY A 45 -5.52 -14.98 -20.31
CA GLY A 45 -5.67 -16.43 -20.19
C GLY A 45 -4.51 -17.08 -19.44
N THR A 46 -3.30 -16.60 -19.66
CA THR A 46 -2.09 -17.07 -18.94
C THR A 46 -2.13 -16.66 -17.46
N LEU A 47 -2.61 -15.47 -17.13
CA LEU A 47 -2.80 -15.03 -15.74
C LEU A 47 -3.82 -15.88 -15.00
N VAL A 48 -4.91 -16.30 -15.68
CA VAL A 48 -5.91 -17.23 -15.11
C VAL A 48 -5.28 -18.59 -14.73
N GLU A 49 -4.36 -19.10 -15.55
CA GLU A 49 -3.66 -20.34 -15.24
C GLU A 49 -2.61 -20.15 -14.11
N LEU A 50 -1.83 -19.07 -14.16
CA LEU A 50 -0.85 -18.74 -13.11
C LEU A 50 -1.51 -18.46 -11.74
N ALA A 51 -2.73 -17.96 -11.73
CA ALA A 51 -3.54 -17.79 -10.51
C ALA A 51 -3.90 -19.12 -9.82
N LYS A 52 -3.77 -20.25 -10.49
CA LYS A 52 -4.00 -21.60 -9.96
C LYS A 52 -2.70 -22.35 -9.67
N ASP A 53 -1.54 -21.71 -9.82
CA ASP A 53 -0.25 -22.34 -9.61
C ASP A 53 -0.13 -22.94 -8.21
N SER A 54 0.50 -24.09 -8.08
CA SER A 54 0.76 -24.75 -6.80
C SER A 54 1.61 -23.89 -5.86
N TYR A 55 2.49 -23.05 -6.41
CA TYR A 55 3.40 -22.20 -5.65
C TYR A 55 2.76 -20.83 -5.35
N CYS A 56 2.58 -20.54 -4.07
CA CYS A 56 1.85 -19.34 -3.64
C CYS A 56 2.44 -18.01 -4.15
N TYR A 57 3.77 -17.92 -4.34
CA TYR A 57 4.39 -16.70 -4.86
C TYR A 57 4.07 -16.43 -6.33
N VAL A 58 3.78 -17.47 -7.12
CA VAL A 58 3.25 -17.31 -8.48
C VAL A 58 1.84 -16.71 -8.42
N ARG A 59 0.99 -17.26 -7.52
CA ARG A 59 -0.37 -16.73 -7.30
C ARG A 59 -0.36 -15.30 -6.76
N ILE A 60 0.60 -14.94 -5.87
CA ILE A 60 0.81 -13.56 -5.40
C ILE A 60 1.07 -12.61 -6.56
N SER A 61 2.01 -12.99 -7.46
CA SER A 61 2.34 -12.18 -8.63
C SER A 61 1.16 -12.04 -9.60
N ALA A 62 0.42 -13.13 -9.82
CA ALA A 62 -0.79 -13.11 -10.63
C ALA A 62 -1.87 -12.20 -10.00
N ALA A 63 -2.08 -12.27 -8.68
CA ALA A 63 -3.03 -11.41 -7.96
C ALA A 63 -2.66 -9.92 -8.07
N GLY A 64 -1.37 -9.60 -8.04
CA GLY A 64 -0.86 -8.23 -8.14
C GLY A 64 -0.81 -7.69 -9.58
N ASN A 65 -0.97 -8.52 -10.59
CA ASN A 65 -0.90 -8.07 -11.98
C ASN A 65 -2.13 -7.22 -12.35
N PRO A 66 -1.95 -6.01 -12.92
CA PRO A 66 -3.06 -5.12 -13.27
C PRO A 66 -3.99 -5.69 -14.36
N ASN A 67 -3.53 -6.67 -15.13
CA ASN A 67 -4.33 -7.30 -16.18
C ASN A 67 -5.08 -8.55 -15.69
N THR A 68 -5.01 -8.87 -14.41
CA THR A 68 -5.72 -10.04 -13.86
C THR A 68 -7.23 -9.80 -13.89
N PRO A 69 -7.99 -10.74 -14.49
CA PRO A 69 -9.43 -10.58 -14.62
C PRO A 69 -10.15 -10.52 -13.28
N VAL A 70 -11.25 -9.78 -13.27
CA VAL A 70 -12.10 -9.62 -12.08
C VAL A 70 -12.51 -10.96 -11.46
N GLY A 71 -12.97 -11.92 -12.27
CA GLY A 71 -13.35 -13.25 -11.77
C GLY A 71 -12.19 -14.00 -11.10
N THR A 72 -10.98 -13.87 -11.64
CA THR A 72 -9.77 -14.46 -11.06
C THR A 72 -9.39 -13.77 -9.75
N LEU A 73 -9.54 -12.45 -9.64
CA LEU A 73 -9.32 -11.71 -8.39
C LEU A 73 -10.28 -12.14 -7.29
N VAL A 74 -11.55 -12.41 -7.63
CA VAL A 74 -12.56 -12.95 -6.69
C VAL A 74 -12.12 -14.30 -6.11
N GLU A 75 -11.54 -15.17 -6.95
CA GLU A 75 -11.03 -16.47 -6.48
C GLU A 75 -9.75 -16.31 -5.63
N LEU A 76 -8.80 -15.48 -6.07
CA LEU A 76 -7.57 -15.19 -5.33
C LEU A 76 -7.82 -14.49 -3.99
N ALA A 77 -8.89 -13.72 -3.86
CA ALA A 77 -9.35 -13.13 -2.61
C ALA A 77 -9.76 -14.17 -1.56
N LYS A 78 -10.01 -15.42 -1.95
CA LYS A 78 -10.36 -16.55 -1.08
C LYS A 78 -9.19 -17.52 -0.87
N ASP A 79 -8.01 -17.21 -1.37
CA ASP A 79 -6.83 -18.08 -1.28
C ASP A 79 -6.50 -18.39 0.19
N SER A 80 -6.07 -19.62 0.46
CA SER A 80 -5.66 -20.05 1.80
C SER A 80 -4.46 -19.26 2.32
N TYR A 81 -3.59 -18.76 1.43
CA TYR A 81 -2.40 -18.02 1.79
C TYR A 81 -2.68 -16.51 1.87
N CYS A 82 -2.51 -15.92 3.04
CA CYS A 82 -2.87 -14.53 3.29
C CYS A 82 -2.17 -13.52 2.36
N TYR A 83 -0.93 -13.78 1.94
CA TYR A 83 -0.22 -12.88 1.02
C TYR A 83 -0.83 -12.84 -0.39
N VAL A 84 -1.48 -13.91 -0.84
CA VAL A 84 -2.27 -13.90 -2.07
C VAL A 84 -3.49 -13.01 -1.90
N ARG A 85 -4.20 -13.14 -0.76
CA ARG A 85 -5.34 -12.27 -0.44
C ARG A 85 -4.94 -10.80 -0.29
N ILE A 86 -3.75 -10.50 0.29
CA ILE A 86 -3.18 -9.15 0.37
C ILE A 86 -3.01 -8.55 -1.03
N SER A 87 -2.41 -9.32 -1.96
CA SER A 87 -2.21 -8.86 -3.34
C SER A 87 -3.54 -8.65 -4.07
N ALA A 88 -4.50 -9.56 -3.90
CA ALA A 88 -5.83 -9.41 -4.44
C ALA A 88 -6.54 -8.15 -3.88
N ALA A 89 -6.46 -7.92 -2.56
CA ALA A 89 -7.02 -6.72 -1.92
C ALA A 89 -6.41 -5.41 -2.46
N GLY A 90 -5.11 -5.42 -2.77
CA GLY A 90 -4.40 -4.26 -3.29
C GLY A 90 -4.58 -4.03 -4.80
N ASN A 91 -5.13 -4.99 -5.53
CA ASN A 91 -5.28 -4.86 -6.98
C ASN A 91 -6.39 -3.83 -7.30
N PRO A 92 -6.11 -2.83 -8.18
CA PRO A 92 -7.08 -1.79 -8.52
C PRO A 92 -8.33 -2.33 -9.24
N ASN A 93 -8.27 -3.53 -9.82
CA ASN A 93 -9.40 -4.15 -10.51
C ASN A 93 -10.25 -5.04 -9.59
N THR A 94 -9.93 -5.10 -8.29
CA THR A 94 -10.72 -5.92 -7.35
C THR A 94 -12.11 -5.32 -7.15
N PRO A 95 -13.17 -6.14 -7.32
CA PRO A 95 -14.54 -5.67 -7.21
C PRO A 95 -14.88 -5.16 -5.81
N VAL A 96 -15.80 -4.21 -5.76
CA VAL A 96 -16.28 -3.60 -4.52
C VAL A 96 -16.76 -4.65 -3.51
N ASP A 97 -17.59 -5.60 -3.93
CA ASP A 97 -18.10 -6.66 -3.05
C ASP A 97 -16.98 -7.53 -2.46
N THR A 98 -15.96 -7.83 -3.28
CA THR A 98 -14.77 -8.56 -2.83
C THR A 98 -13.96 -7.75 -1.82
N LEU A 99 -13.82 -6.43 -2.02
CA LEU A 99 -13.16 -5.55 -1.06
C LEU A 99 -13.91 -5.49 0.28
N VAL A 100 -15.24 -5.49 0.27
CA VAL A 100 -16.09 -5.54 1.47
C VAL A 100 -15.83 -6.84 2.27
N GLU A 101 -15.64 -7.96 1.59
CA GLU A 101 -15.31 -9.23 2.24
C GLU A 101 -13.86 -9.25 2.77
N LEU A 102 -12.89 -8.78 1.98
CA LEU A 102 -11.48 -8.69 2.40
C LEU A 102 -11.27 -7.70 3.56
N ALA A 103 -12.13 -6.69 3.68
CA ALA A 103 -12.15 -5.78 4.82
C ALA A 103 -12.51 -6.46 6.17
N LYS A 104 -13.05 -7.67 6.12
CA LYS A 104 -13.40 -8.50 7.31
C LYS A 104 -12.42 -9.65 7.53
N ASP A 105 -11.34 -9.73 6.74
CA ASP A 105 -10.36 -10.82 6.85
C ASP A 105 -9.77 -10.90 8.27
N SER A 106 -9.51 -12.11 8.73
CA SER A 106 -8.87 -12.36 10.02
C SER A 106 -7.47 -11.76 10.13
N TYR A 107 -6.77 -11.61 9.01
CA TYR A 107 -5.40 -11.11 8.96
C TYR A 107 -5.37 -9.59 8.71
N CYS A 108 -4.83 -8.82 9.65
CA CYS A 108 -4.85 -7.35 9.59
C CYS A 108 -4.21 -6.77 8.33
N TYR A 109 -3.15 -7.40 7.77
CA TYR A 109 -2.54 -6.92 6.53
C TYR A 109 -3.44 -7.05 5.30
N VAL A 110 -4.36 -8.02 5.28
CA VAL A 110 -5.40 -8.11 4.23
C VAL A 110 -6.39 -6.96 4.38
N ARG A 111 -6.89 -6.72 5.62
CA ARG A 111 -7.79 -5.60 5.90
C ARG A 111 -7.13 -4.26 5.60
N ARG A 112 -5.83 -4.09 5.93
CA ARG A 112 -5.04 -2.91 5.60
C ARG A 112 -4.96 -2.68 4.09
N SER A 113 -4.72 -3.74 3.32
CA SER A 113 -4.64 -3.66 1.86
C SER A 113 -5.99 -3.27 1.25
N ALA A 114 -7.09 -3.86 1.76
CA ALA A 114 -8.45 -3.47 1.39
C ALA A 114 -8.74 -2.01 1.74
N ALA A 115 -8.35 -1.55 2.95
CA ALA A 115 -8.50 -0.16 3.37
C ALA A 115 -7.79 0.83 2.43
N GLY A 116 -6.61 0.47 1.93
CA GLY A 116 -5.82 1.30 1.00
C GLY A 116 -6.30 1.26 -0.46
N ASN A 117 -7.19 0.35 -0.81
CA ASN A 117 -7.66 0.23 -2.19
C ASN A 117 -8.57 1.40 -2.57
N PRO A 118 -8.32 2.10 -3.71
CA PRO A 118 -9.10 3.26 -4.11
C PRO A 118 -10.57 2.94 -4.44
N ASN A 119 -10.90 1.66 -4.66
CA ASN A 119 -12.28 1.24 -4.94
C ASN A 119 -13.05 0.83 -3.69
N THR A 120 -12.44 0.91 -2.51
CA THR A 120 -13.12 0.54 -1.26
C THR A 120 -14.23 1.53 -0.95
N PRO A 121 -15.47 1.04 -0.73
CA PRO A 121 -16.61 1.93 -0.54
C PRO A 121 -16.57 2.65 0.82
N VAL A 122 -17.18 3.84 0.83
CA VAL A 122 -17.22 4.73 1.99
C VAL A 122 -17.68 4.01 3.27
N GLY A 123 -18.76 3.23 3.20
CA GLY A 123 -19.27 2.50 4.37
C GLY A 123 -18.25 1.53 4.96
N THR A 124 -17.50 0.83 4.10
CA THR A 124 -16.43 -0.09 4.53
C THR A 124 -15.26 0.68 5.15
N LEU A 125 -14.89 1.83 4.59
CA LEU A 125 -13.83 2.69 5.15
C LEU A 125 -14.19 3.23 6.53
N VAL A 126 -15.46 3.58 6.76
CA VAL A 126 -15.96 4.02 8.08
C VAL A 126 -15.82 2.90 9.13
N GLU A 127 -16.07 1.64 8.75
CA GLU A 127 -15.87 0.50 9.64
C GLU A 127 -14.36 0.21 9.86
N LEU A 128 -13.56 0.22 8.81
CA LEU A 128 -12.11 0.02 8.90
C LEU A 128 -11.40 1.14 9.70
N ALA A 129 -11.96 2.34 9.74
CA ALA A 129 -11.47 3.43 10.59
C ALA A 129 -11.61 3.14 12.10
N LYS A 130 -12.41 2.12 12.47
CA LYS A 130 -12.60 1.64 13.85
C LYS A 130 -11.88 0.31 14.11
N ASP A 131 -11.09 -0.19 13.16
CA ASP A 131 -10.40 -1.48 13.28
C ASP A 131 -9.53 -1.55 14.54
N SER A 132 -9.39 -2.75 15.11
CA SER A 132 -8.51 -3.00 16.26
C SER A 132 -7.04 -2.74 15.92
N ASP A 133 -6.62 -2.99 14.68
CA ASP A 133 -5.25 -2.78 14.21
C ASP A 133 -5.03 -1.32 13.77
N CYS A 134 -3.96 -0.70 14.26
CA CYS A 134 -3.67 0.71 13.98
C CYS A 134 -3.31 0.97 12.51
N ASP A 135 -2.62 0.03 11.85
CA ASP A 135 -2.21 0.21 10.45
C ASP A 135 -3.42 0.13 9.51
N VAL A 136 -4.43 -0.65 9.88
CA VAL A 136 -5.72 -0.69 9.17
C VAL A 136 -6.43 0.66 9.29
N ARG A 137 -6.54 1.20 10.51
CA ARG A 137 -7.14 2.53 10.72
C ARG A 137 -6.43 3.63 9.95
N ILE A 138 -5.08 3.61 9.95
CA ILE A 138 -4.25 4.57 9.20
C ILE A 138 -4.53 4.46 7.70
N SER A 139 -4.58 3.24 7.15
CA SER A 139 -4.86 3.02 5.73
C SER A 139 -6.25 3.49 5.34
N ALA A 140 -7.26 3.20 6.18
CA ALA A 140 -8.62 3.70 5.98
C ALA A 140 -8.69 5.22 6.00
N ALA A 141 -8.06 5.87 6.99
CA ALA A 141 -8.02 7.33 7.07
C ALA A 141 -7.26 7.99 5.91
N GLY A 142 -6.27 7.30 5.35
CA GLY A 142 -5.48 7.74 4.19
C GLY A 142 -6.18 7.52 2.84
N ASN A 143 -7.29 6.80 2.80
CA ASN A 143 -7.99 6.54 1.56
C ASN A 143 -8.76 7.79 1.09
N PRO A 144 -8.64 8.19 -0.20
CA PRO A 144 -9.31 9.38 -0.73
C PRO A 144 -10.85 9.34 -0.64
N ASN A 145 -11.44 8.14 -0.55
CA ASN A 145 -12.89 7.97 -0.43
C ASN A 145 -13.39 8.08 1.01
N THR A 146 -12.50 8.22 2.00
CA THR A 146 -12.93 8.32 3.40
C THR A 146 -13.61 9.66 3.66
N PRO A 147 -14.80 9.68 4.29
CA PRO A 147 -15.48 10.92 4.63
C PRO A 147 -14.58 11.83 5.48
N GLY A 148 -14.52 13.09 5.10
CA GLY A 148 -13.63 14.07 5.75
C GLY A 148 -12.16 13.96 5.32
N TYR A 149 -11.83 13.07 4.36
CA TYR A 149 -10.53 13.12 3.69
C TYR A 149 -10.34 14.51 3.06
N LYS A 150 -9.33 15.18 3.54
CA LYS A 150 -8.84 16.42 2.89
C LYS A 150 -7.39 16.12 2.49
N PRO A 151 -7.04 16.23 1.20
CA PRO A 151 -5.64 16.23 0.82
C PRO A 151 -4.94 17.34 1.60
N ILE A 152 -3.81 17.01 2.21
CA ILE A 152 -3.02 18.02 2.95
C ILE A 152 -2.08 18.67 1.93
N GLU A 153 -2.64 19.28 0.88
CA GLU A 153 -1.83 19.79 -0.24
C GLU A 153 -1.52 21.29 -0.14
N ASP A 154 -2.25 22.07 0.66
CA ASP A 154 -2.24 23.52 0.49
C ASP A 154 -1.78 24.39 1.69
N GLU A 155 -1.33 23.81 2.78
CA GLU A 155 -0.94 24.60 3.96
C GLU A 155 0.47 24.33 4.48
N PHE A 156 1.43 24.07 3.59
CA PHE A 156 2.83 23.97 4.01
C PHE A 156 3.46 25.35 4.11
N ILE A 157 4.07 25.62 5.27
CA ILE A 157 4.98 26.74 5.47
C ILE A 157 6.40 26.20 5.34
N VAL A 158 7.14 26.67 4.38
CA VAL A 158 8.52 26.26 4.12
C VAL A 158 9.45 27.39 4.50
N SER A 159 10.45 27.11 5.31
CA SER A 159 11.54 28.01 5.64
C SER A 159 12.89 27.33 5.39
N GLU A 160 13.99 28.09 5.58
CA GLU A 160 15.35 27.52 5.43
C GLU A 160 15.66 26.43 6.47
N THR A 161 14.95 26.39 7.58
CA THR A 161 15.24 25.51 8.70
C THR A 161 14.11 24.56 9.08
N TYR A 162 12.92 24.68 8.50
CA TYR A 162 11.80 23.79 8.78
C TYR A 162 10.77 23.73 7.66
N VAL A 163 9.97 22.67 7.68
CA VAL A 163 8.67 22.56 7.00
C VAL A 163 7.59 22.45 8.07
N ALA A 164 6.53 23.22 7.94
CA ALA A 164 5.39 23.14 8.83
C ALA A 164 4.09 22.86 8.07
N ILE A 165 3.12 22.27 8.73
CA ILE A 165 1.78 22.02 8.22
C ILE A 165 0.78 22.31 9.33
N LYS A 166 -0.33 22.97 8.98
CA LYS A 166 -1.41 23.24 9.91
C LYS A 166 -2.31 22.01 10.03
N GLY A 167 -2.41 21.45 11.22
CA GLY A 167 -3.42 20.46 11.59
C GLY A 167 -4.75 21.11 11.98
N THR A 168 -5.71 20.31 12.43
CA THR A 168 -7.02 20.82 12.87
C THR A 168 -6.92 21.72 14.08
N ASN A 169 -6.07 21.37 15.06
CA ASN A 169 -5.92 22.11 16.32
C ASN A 169 -4.50 22.64 16.57
N HIS A 170 -3.50 22.20 15.81
CA HIS A 170 -2.10 22.54 16.05
C HIS A 170 -1.33 22.71 14.74
N ILE A 171 -0.24 23.48 14.79
CA ILE A 171 0.76 23.53 13.71
C ILE A 171 1.85 22.51 14.03
N TRP A 172 2.14 21.68 13.07
CA TRP A 172 3.16 20.64 13.15
C TRP A 172 4.39 21.08 12.37
N TYR A 173 5.58 20.96 12.97
CA TYR A 173 6.84 21.35 12.38
C TYR A 173 7.78 20.16 12.29
N LYS A 174 8.52 20.07 11.20
CA LYS A 174 9.71 19.22 11.08
C LYS A 174 10.90 20.13 10.83
N HIS A 175 11.86 20.10 11.73
CA HIS A 175 13.01 21.02 11.75
C HIS A 175 14.23 20.40 11.09
N ASN A 176 15.02 21.23 10.40
CA ASN A 176 16.25 20.90 9.69
C ASN A 176 17.39 21.82 10.13
N TYR A 177 18.07 21.49 11.20
CA TYR A 177 19.26 22.22 11.64
C TYR A 177 20.54 21.52 11.22
N PRO A 178 21.62 22.25 10.90
CA PRO A 178 22.91 21.66 10.60
C PRO A 178 23.41 20.77 11.76
N ASN A 179 23.94 19.59 11.42
CA ASN A 179 24.51 18.62 12.38
C ASN A 179 23.56 18.06 13.45
N VAL A 180 22.26 18.22 13.27
CA VAL A 180 21.23 17.65 14.14
C VAL A 180 20.28 16.80 13.30
N ASP A 181 19.94 15.61 13.81
CA ASP A 181 18.90 14.80 13.14
C ASP A 181 17.58 15.55 13.13
N PRO A 182 16.80 15.47 12.04
CA PRO A 182 15.50 16.11 11.97
C PRO A 182 14.60 15.71 13.15
N PHE A 183 13.99 16.68 13.77
CA PHE A 183 13.07 16.48 14.88
C PHE A 183 11.74 17.21 14.65
N TYR A 184 10.72 16.86 15.43
CA TYR A 184 9.35 17.33 15.26
C TYR A 184 8.92 18.13 16.47
N THR A 185 8.14 19.18 16.23
CA THR A 185 7.45 19.93 17.28
C THR A 185 5.98 20.10 16.95
N CYS A 186 5.12 19.96 17.96
CA CYS A 186 3.70 20.19 17.86
C CYS A 186 3.15 20.55 19.26
N GLY A 187 2.67 21.77 19.45
CA GLY A 187 2.26 22.23 20.76
C GLY A 187 3.37 22.09 21.81
N CYS A 188 3.12 21.32 22.86
CA CYS A 188 4.09 21.07 23.94
C CYS A 188 5.08 19.92 23.63
N PHE A 189 5.03 19.34 22.44
CA PHE A 189 5.92 18.23 22.09
C PHE A 189 7.16 18.71 21.33
N CYS A 190 8.31 18.17 21.68
CA CYS A 190 9.55 18.26 20.91
C CYS A 190 10.27 16.93 21.00
N GLY A 191 10.65 16.32 19.89
CA GLY A 191 11.35 15.05 19.90
C GLY A 191 11.48 14.36 18.54
N SER A 192 12.07 13.18 18.55
CA SER A 192 12.26 12.35 17.38
C SER A 192 10.94 11.78 16.83
N ARG A 193 10.95 11.32 15.57
CA ARG A 193 9.81 10.64 14.95
C ARG A 193 9.29 9.46 15.81
N LYS A 194 10.18 8.68 16.39
CA LYS A 194 9.83 7.54 17.27
C LYS A 194 9.08 8.00 18.53
N MET A 195 9.53 9.09 19.15
CA MET A 195 8.85 9.67 20.32
C MET A 195 7.50 10.27 19.95
N LEU A 196 7.39 10.91 18.80
CA LEU A 196 6.13 11.45 18.31
C LEU A 196 5.11 10.33 18.03
N LEU A 197 5.53 9.25 17.37
CA LEU A 197 4.68 8.09 17.10
C LEU A 197 4.14 7.48 18.40
N SER A 198 4.95 7.36 19.45
CA SER A 198 4.47 6.84 20.73
C SER A 198 3.41 7.75 21.39
N ARG A 199 3.48 9.07 21.17
CA ARG A 199 2.52 10.03 21.70
C ARG A 199 1.23 10.16 20.87
N ILE A 200 1.28 9.95 19.57
CA ILE A 200 0.07 10.01 18.70
C ILE A 200 -1.05 9.13 19.24
N TYR A 201 -0.71 8.02 19.88
CA TYR A 201 -1.68 7.06 20.41
C TYR A 201 -1.98 7.19 21.91
N SER A 202 -1.24 8.03 22.66
CA SER A 202 -1.27 7.94 24.13
C SER A 202 -1.89 9.11 24.91
N ILE A 203 -2.02 10.31 24.37
CA ILE A 203 -2.20 11.47 25.28
C ILE A 203 -3.33 12.44 24.95
N ASP A 204 -3.82 12.57 23.73
CA ASP A 204 -4.83 13.59 23.46
C ASP A 204 -6.00 13.07 22.64
N GLN A 205 -7.19 13.13 23.21
CA GLN A 205 -8.45 12.72 22.57
C GLN A 205 -9.05 13.83 21.69
N SER A 206 -8.42 14.98 21.57
CA SER A 206 -8.93 16.14 20.83
C SER A 206 -8.79 16.01 19.30
N GLU A 207 -7.89 15.16 18.83
CA GLU A 207 -7.68 14.90 17.41
C GLU A 207 -7.57 13.38 17.14
N ASP A 208 -8.22 12.89 16.07
CA ASP A 208 -8.14 11.50 15.66
C ASP A 208 -6.67 11.11 15.38
N PRO A 209 -6.14 10.02 15.99
CA PRO A 209 -4.80 9.52 15.72
C PRO A 209 -4.49 9.30 14.24
N ALA A 210 -5.48 8.92 13.44
CA ALA A 210 -5.32 8.74 12.01
C ALA A 210 -5.06 10.08 11.29
N ILE A 211 -5.70 11.16 11.70
CA ILE A 211 -5.44 12.51 11.17
C ILE A 211 -4.02 12.93 11.48
N ARG A 212 -3.56 12.73 12.72
CA ARG A 212 -2.18 13.04 13.13
C ARG A 212 -1.14 12.27 12.34
N MET A 213 -1.40 10.98 12.08
CA MET A 213 -0.49 10.16 11.28
C MET A 213 -0.40 10.67 9.83
N ARG A 214 -1.51 11.10 9.24
CA ARG A 214 -1.52 11.68 7.88
C ARG A 214 -0.74 12.98 7.82
N ILE A 215 -0.90 13.86 8.82
CA ILE A 215 -0.13 15.10 8.94
C ILE A 215 1.37 14.78 9.01
N LEU A 216 1.77 13.80 9.83
CA LEU A 216 3.16 13.38 9.96
C LEU A 216 3.72 12.88 8.62
N MET A 217 2.97 12.02 7.91
CA MET A 217 3.40 11.50 6.61
C MET A 217 3.53 12.60 5.55
N ALA A 218 2.59 13.53 5.50
CA ALA A 218 2.63 14.66 4.59
C ALA A 218 3.82 15.58 4.91
N LEU A 219 4.09 15.83 6.19
CA LEU A 219 5.24 16.61 6.65
C LEU A 219 6.57 15.95 6.27
N ASP A 220 6.67 14.61 6.45
CA ASP A 220 7.85 13.85 6.06
C ASP A 220 8.11 13.89 4.55
N LYS A 221 7.06 13.70 3.76
CA LYS A 221 7.13 13.78 2.29
C LYS A 221 7.63 15.15 1.85
N LYS A 222 6.99 16.22 2.34
CA LYS A 222 7.35 17.61 1.98
C LYS A 222 8.75 17.97 2.43
N PHE A 223 9.16 17.55 3.62
CA PHE A 223 10.50 17.77 4.14
C PHE A 223 11.57 17.13 3.23
N LYS A 224 11.33 15.88 2.79
CA LYS A 224 12.23 15.19 1.86
C LYS A 224 12.32 15.89 0.50
N GLU A 225 11.20 16.41 -0.01
CA GLU A 225 11.17 17.19 -1.25
C GLU A 225 12.04 18.47 -1.14
N VAL A 226 11.98 19.16 -0.01
CA VAL A 226 12.65 20.46 0.20
C VAL A 226 14.15 20.27 0.55
N PHE A 227 14.47 19.34 1.44
CA PHE A 227 15.81 19.21 2.02
C PHE A 227 16.58 17.97 1.55
N GLY A 228 15.96 17.06 0.79
CA GLY A 228 16.62 15.86 0.24
C GLY A 228 16.96 14.77 1.25
N ARG A 229 16.40 14.82 2.49
CA ARG A 229 16.71 13.85 3.56
C ARG A 229 15.52 13.54 4.50
#